data_841d1d58f5d8aee60a57c6f61fe66ec3
#
_entry.id   841d1d58f5d8aee60a57c6f61fe66ec3
#
_cell.length_a   1.000
_cell.length_b   1.000
_cell.length_c   1.000
_cell.angle_alpha   90.00
_cell.angle_beta   90.00
_cell.angle_gamma   90.00
#
_symmetry.space_group_name_H-M   'P 1'
#
loop_
_entity.id
_entity.type
_entity.pdbx_description
1 polymer ?
#
loop_
_entity_poly.entity_id
_entity_poly.type
_entity_poly.pdbx_seq_one_letter_code
_entity_poly.pdbx_strand_id
1 'polypeptide(L)'
;MLRKNYWHFILICMLIALISGIGYASFISNKIYEDSSTHLREIYGEVQKEFASLTNTNWNMLMDWNEYLSYGLDDLGKDDLNRYFQSDKDRWGYSEVYFLNEQSDYVTLDRKYGHLDCGSQIRPLLQEKQNVVMDTVQRGENHLTIFAIPAQKNFYYGFPYTAVAVSYDNASLAKALNITAFSGKSRCYMLDGTGHIMLSTASDKVPSTNFLSYLDHHTSLSAGETDSFAKDLKAKKDGVIKYRANGIPYYLIYQPTGFQDWMIVGTVPKKAVNTNIPQVQIVTI
;
A
#
# COMPACT_ATOMS: atom_id res chain seq x y z
N MET A 1 38.78 -8.20 59.87
CA MET A 1 37.54 -7.44 59.51
C MET A 1 37.59 -6.72 58.14
N LEU A 2 38.75 -6.19 57.72
CA LEU A 2 38.94 -5.46 56.46
C LEU A 2 38.63 -6.28 55.18
N ARG A 3 38.86 -7.62 55.18
CA ARG A 3 38.71 -8.48 53.99
C ARG A 3 37.25 -8.70 53.56
N LYS A 4 36.29 -8.63 54.52
CA LYS A 4 34.88 -8.84 54.29
C LYS A 4 34.21 -7.62 53.62
N ASN A 5 34.67 -6.40 53.96
CA ASN A 5 34.15 -5.15 53.37
C ASN A 5 34.63 -4.92 51.93
N TYR A 6 35.80 -5.46 51.57
CA TYR A 6 36.33 -5.36 50.22
C TYR A 6 35.48 -6.13 49.20
N TRP A 7 34.99 -7.30 49.57
CA TRP A 7 34.10 -8.08 48.74
C TRP A 7 32.71 -7.39 48.52
N HIS A 8 32.16 -6.74 49.51
CA HIS A 8 30.93 -5.96 49.38
C HIS A 8 31.16 -4.75 48.46
N PHE A 9 32.28 -4.07 48.53
CA PHE A 9 32.58 -2.97 47.65
C PHE A 9 32.73 -3.41 46.20
N ILE A 10 33.42 -4.50 45.90
CA ILE A 10 33.50 -5.08 44.56
C ILE A 10 32.14 -5.46 44.03
N LEU A 11 31.28 -6.07 44.85
CA LEU A 11 29.95 -6.48 44.45
C LEU A 11 29.03 -5.29 44.11
N ILE A 12 29.16 -4.19 44.87
CA ILE A 12 28.45 -2.94 44.60
C ILE A 12 28.94 -2.31 43.28
N CYS A 13 30.25 -2.27 43.05
CA CYS A 13 30.79 -1.75 41.78
C CYS A 13 30.36 -2.58 40.58
N MET A 14 30.34 -3.92 40.69
CA MET A 14 29.81 -4.78 39.64
C MET A 14 28.32 -4.57 39.40
N LEU A 15 27.54 -4.37 40.42
CA LEU A 15 26.09 -4.10 40.32
C LEU A 15 25.83 -2.77 39.59
N ILE A 16 26.59 -1.72 39.96
CA ILE A 16 26.52 -0.40 39.31
C ILE A 16 26.87 -0.52 37.81
N ALA A 17 27.97 -1.22 37.51
CA ALA A 17 28.45 -1.41 36.13
C ALA A 17 27.34 -2.19 35.30
N LEU A 18 26.72 -3.21 35.89
CA LEU A 18 25.69 -3.99 35.24
C LEU A 18 24.42 -3.17 35.00
N ILE A 19 23.97 -2.37 35.97
CA ILE A 19 22.81 -1.47 35.82
C ILE A 19 23.11 -0.40 34.76
N SER A 20 24.29 0.20 34.78
CA SER A 20 24.73 1.19 33.79
C SER A 20 24.80 0.58 32.38
N GLY A 21 25.32 -0.64 32.25
CA GLY A 21 25.39 -1.38 31.00
C GLY A 21 23.98 -1.69 30.42
N ILE A 22 23.04 -2.14 31.26
CA ILE A 22 21.64 -2.37 30.85
C ILE A 22 20.97 -1.05 30.43
N GLY A 23 21.16 0.02 31.22
CA GLY A 23 20.61 1.34 30.89
C GLY A 23 21.15 1.88 29.55
N TYR A 24 22.44 1.76 29.32
CA TYR A 24 23.08 2.16 28.06
C TYR A 24 22.59 1.31 26.88
N ALA A 25 22.51 -0.01 27.01
CA ALA A 25 22.00 -0.89 25.97
C ALA A 25 20.55 -0.58 25.61
N SER A 26 19.71 -0.28 26.61
CA SER A 26 18.33 0.12 26.42
C SER A 26 18.22 1.47 25.69
N PHE A 27 19.04 2.45 26.08
CA PHE A 27 19.11 3.76 25.43
C PHE A 27 19.50 3.63 23.95
N ILE A 28 20.55 2.88 23.64
CA ILE A 28 20.99 2.63 22.26
C ILE A 28 19.92 1.91 21.45
N SER A 29 19.27 0.89 22.04
CA SER A 29 18.19 0.16 21.37
C SER A 29 17.00 1.06 21.02
N ASN A 30 16.62 1.97 21.92
CA ASN A 30 15.57 2.93 21.67
C ASN A 30 15.97 3.97 20.61
N LYS A 31 17.19 4.47 20.66
CA LYS A 31 17.70 5.42 19.65
C LYS A 31 17.71 4.79 18.25
N ILE A 32 18.23 3.56 18.12
CA ILE A 32 18.20 2.82 16.85
C ILE A 32 16.74 2.63 16.37
N TYR A 33 15.81 2.40 17.28
CA TYR A 33 14.41 2.26 16.91
C TYR A 33 13.81 3.57 16.39
N GLU A 34 14.04 4.69 17.07
CA GLU A 34 13.57 6.01 16.65
C GLU A 34 14.11 6.36 15.27
N ASP A 35 15.42 6.21 15.07
CA ASP A 35 16.08 6.50 13.79
C ASP A 35 15.55 5.58 12.67
N SER A 36 15.40 4.28 12.96
CA SER A 36 14.81 3.32 12.01
C SER A 36 13.36 3.65 11.67
N SER A 37 12.55 4.03 12.66
CA SER A 37 11.15 4.38 12.48
C SER A 37 11.00 5.64 11.62
N THR A 38 11.82 6.65 11.86
CA THR A 38 11.86 7.89 11.07
C THR A 38 12.21 7.59 9.62
N HIS A 39 13.28 6.84 9.39
CA HIS A 39 13.72 6.46 8.06
C HIS A 39 12.67 5.62 7.29
N LEU A 40 12.00 4.70 7.98
CA LEU A 40 10.91 3.93 7.39
C LEU A 40 9.73 4.83 6.99
N ARG A 41 9.35 5.79 7.85
CA ARG A 41 8.28 6.75 7.53
C ARG A 41 8.61 7.61 6.32
N GLU A 42 9.86 8.04 6.18
CA GLU A 42 10.31 8.80 5.01
C GLU A 42 10.18 7.98 3.72
N ILE A 43 10.69 6.73 3.70
CA ILE A 43 10.63 5.86 2.52
C ILE A 43 9.18 5.55 2.13
N TYR A 44 8.34 5.15 3.10
CA TYR A 44 6.95 4.84 2.79
C TYR A 44 6.10 6.09 2.53
N GLY A 45 6.53 7.26 3.02
CA GLY A 45 5.99 8.56 2.61
C GLY A 45 6.24 8.86 1.13
N GLU A 46 7.39 8.47 0.59
CA GLU A 46 7.62 8.58 -0.87
C GLU A 46 6.72 7.61 -1.65
N VAL A 47 6.54 6.36 -1.19
CA VAL A 47 5.58 5.42 -1.81
C VAL A 47 4.16 5.99 -1.81
N GLN A 48 3.76 6.66 -0.72
CA GLN A 48 2.46 7.34 -0.64
C GLN A 48 2.33 8.46 -1.69
N LYS A 49 3.35 9.28 -1.84
CA LYS A 49 3.38 10.36 -2.85
C LYS A 49 3.33 9.81 -4.28
N GLU A 50 4.07 8.75 -4.55
CA GLU A 50 4.05 8.06 -5.85
C GLU A 50 2.65 7.52 -6.16
N PHE A 51 2.00 6.87 -5.19
CA PHE A 51 0.63 6.39 -5.37
C PHE A 51 -0.36 7.55 -5.60
N ALA A 52 -0.23 8.63 -4.85
CA ALA A 52 -1.06 9.83 -5.05
C ALA A 52 -0.83 10.47 -6.42
N SER A 53 0.42 10.55 -6.86
CA SER A 53 0.79 11.06 -8.19
C SER A 53 0.21 10.19 -9.30
N LEU A 54 0.36 8.87 -9.20
CA LEU A 54 -0.20 7.92 -10.15
C LEU A 54 -1.73 8.03 -10.21
N THR A 55 -2.39 8.11 -9.05
CA THR A 55 -3.85 8.25 -8.96
C THR A 55 -4.34 9.52 -9.68
N ASN A 56 -3.72 10.66 -9.38
CA ASN A 56 -4.08 11.92 -10.00
C ASN A 56 -3.80 11.93 -11.51
N THR A 57 -2.70 11.31 -11.95
CA THR A 57 -2.36 11.18 -13.37
C THR A 57 -3.43 10.37 -14.10
N ASN A 58 -3.86 9.24 -13.54
CA ASN A 58 -4.91 8.42 -14.13
C ASN A 58 -6.25 9.17 -14.19
N TRP A 59 -6.63 9.88 -13.12
CA TRP A 59 -7.87 10.65 -13.12
C TRP A 59 -7.85 11.80 -14.13
N ASN A 60 -6.74 12.53 -14.24
CA ASN A 60 -6.59 13.60 -15.22
C ASN A 60 -6.72 13.05 -16.64
N MET A 61 -6.04 11.96 -16.95
CA MET A 61 -6.14 11.32 -18.26
C MET A 61 -7.58 10.84 -18.56
N LEU A 62 -8.26 10.24 -17.57
CA LEU A 62 -9.65 9.85 -17.74
C LEU A 62 -10.58 11.05 -17.95
N MET A 63 -10.29 12.20 -17.30
CA MET A 63 -11.03 13.44 -17.54
C MET A 63 -10.83 13.94 -18.95
N ASP A 64 -9.59 13.93 -19.46
CA ASP A 64 -9.29 14.29 -20.85
C ASP A 64 -10.03 13.37 -21.84
N TRP A 65 -10.02 12.06 -21.59
CA TRP A 65 -10.76 11.11 -22.40
C TRP A 65 -12.27 11.36 -22.37
N ASN A 66 -12.83 11.65 -21.18
CA ASN A 66 -14.25 11.94 -21.03
C ASN A 66 -14.62 13.22 -21.77
N GLU A 67 -13.75 14.21 -21.81
CA GLU A 67 -13.94 15.42 -22.60
C GLU A 67 -13.95 15.11 -24.11
N TYR A 68 -12.98 14.33 -24.61
CA TYR A 68 -12.99 13.86 -26.00
C TYR A 68 -14.23 13.08 -26.38
N LEU A 69 -14.71 12.19 -25.49
CA LEU A 69 -15.93 11.43 -25.70
C LEU A 69 -17.19 12.31 -25.75
N SER A 70 -17.19 13.45 -25.06
CA SER A 70 -18.34 14.35 -25.03
C SER A 70 -18.41 15.25 -26.27
N TYR A 71 -17.26 15.64 -26.86
CA TYR A 71 -17.20 16.55 -28.02
C TYR A 71 -17.06 15.84 -29.37
N GLY A 72 -16.52 14.63 -29.40
CA GLY A 72 -15.88 14.10 -30.59
C GLY A 72 -16.54 12.91 -31.29
N LEU A 73 -17.65 12.40 -30.81
CA LEU A 73 -18.24 11.19 -31.43
C LEU A 73 -18.90 11.42 -32.78
N ASP A 74 -19.18 12.67 -33.14
CA ASP A 74 -19.76 13.03 -34.43
C ASP A 74 -18.70 13.40 -35.51
N ASP A 75 -17.53 13.93 -35.09
CA ASP A 75 -16.50 14.43 -36.00
C ASP A 75 -15.27 13.50 -36.17
N LEU A 76 -14.87 12.79 -35.15
CA LEU A 76 -13.83 11.74 -35.21
C LEU A 76 -14.53 10.39 -35.40
N GLY A 77 -14.21 9.65 -36.45
CA GLY A 77 -14.76 8.33 -36.65
C GLY A 77 -14.55 7.48 -35.39
N LYS A 78 -15.60 6.79 -34.92
CA LYS A 78 -15.58 5.96 -33.69
C LYS A 78 -14.40 5.00 -33.62
N ASP A 79 -13.91 4.54 -34.77
CA ASP A 79 -12.75 3.64 -34.86
C ASP A 79 -11.42 4.37 -34.65
N ASP A 80 -11.31 5.67 -34.95
CA ASP A 80 -10.12 6.46 -34.69
C ASP A 80 -9.97 6.74 -33.20
N LEU A 81 -11.08 7.07 -32.54
CA LEU A 81 -11.11 7.27 -31.09
C LEU A 81 -10.78 5.98 -30.34
N ASN A 82 -11.31 4.84 -30.80
CA ASN A 82 -10.97 3.55 -30.21
C ASN A 82 -9.47 3.21 -30.37
N ARG A 83 -8.89 3.48 -31.55
CA ARG A 83 -7.44 3.32 -31.77
C ARG A 83 -6.60 4.23 -30.86
N TYR A 84 -7.05 5.45 -30.64
CA TYR A 84 -6.39 6.37 -29.71
C TYR A 84 -6.38 5.83 -28.27
N PHE A 85 -7.52 5.42 -27.74
CA PHE A 85 -7.62 4.83 -26.40
C PHE A 85 -6.87 3.51 -26.28
N GLN A 86 -6.84 2.70 -27.33
CA GLN A 86 -6.04 1.47 -27.34
C GLN A 86 -4.54 1.77 -27.29
N SER A 87 -4.07 2.78 -28.03
CA SER A 87 -2.67 3.24 -27.99
C SER A 87 -2.28 3.75 -26.59
N ASP A 88 -3.17 4.50 -25.94
CA ASP A 88 -2.94 4.99 -24.58
C ASP A 88 -3.00 3.86 -23.55
N LYS A 89 -3.93 2.90 -23.69
CA LYS A 89 -3.97 1.69 -22.85
C LYS A 89 -2.61 0.97 -22.87
N ASP A 90 -2.05 0.76 -24.06
CA ASP A 90 -0.78 0.07 -24.22
C ASP A 90 0.39 0.89 -23.66
N ARG A 91 0.39 2.21 -23.89
CA ARG A 91 1.42 3.14 -23.41
C ARG A 91 1.48 3.18 -21.88
N TRP A 92 0.34 3.24 -21.22
CA TRP A 92 0.24 3.36 -19.76
C TRP A 92 0.24 2.02 -19.04
N GLY A 93 0.15 0.92 -19.79
CA GLY A 93 0.16 -0.44 -19.25
C GLY A 93 -1.13 -0.81 -18.53
N TYR A 94 -2.27 -0.25 -18.97
CA TYR A 94 -3.57 -0.64 -18.43
C TYR A 94 -3.93 -2.05 -18.84
N SER A 95 -4.46 -2.81 -17.89
CA SER A 95 -5.01 -4.12 -18.19
C SER A 95 -6.29 -4.01 -19.01
N GLU A 96 -7.17 -3.03 -18.65
CA GLU A 96 -8.41 -2.81 -19.38
C GLU A 96 -8.94 -1.38 -19.19
N VAL A 97 -9.83 -0.97 -20.10
CA VAL A 97 -10.59 0.28 -20.06
C VAL A 97 -12.06 -0.07 -20.00
N TYR A 98 -12.81 0.57 -19.10
CA TYR A 98 -14.21 0.30 -18.86
C TYR A 98 -15.05 1.54 -19.05
N PHE A 99 -16.19 1.38 -19.72
CA PHE A 99 -17.30 2.31 -19.73
C PHE A 99 -18.42 1.71 -18.87
N LEU A 100 -18.71 2.33 -17.73
CA LEU A 100 -19.59 1.77 -16.68
C LEU A 100 -20.94 2.47 -16.66
N ASN A 101 -22.01 1.69 -16.52
CA ASN A 101 -23.36 2.21 -16.29
C ASN A 101 -23.67 2.33 -14.78
N GLU A 102 -24.86 2.79 -14.44
CA GLU A 102 -25.32 2.96 -13.06
C GLU A 102 -25.51 1.64 -12.29
N GLN A 103 -25.57 0.51 -12.99
CA GLN A 103 -25.70 -0.83 -12.44
C GLN A 103 -24.35 -1.55 -12.28
N SER A 104 -23.22 -0.88 -12.52
CA SER A 104 -21.87 -1.46 -12.54
C SER A 104 -21.64 -2.44 -13.70
N ASP A 105 -22.54 -2.50 -14.69
CA ASP A 105 -22.23 -3.21 -15.92
C ASP A 105 -21.29 -2.39 -16.75
N TYR A 106 -20.47 -3.03 -17.55
CA TYR A 106 -19.48 -2.36 -18.38
C TYR A 106 -19.40 -2.89 -19.79
N VAL A 107 -18.84 -2.06 -20.65
CA VAL A 107 -18.27 -2.44 -21.94
C VAL A 107 -16.80 -2.00 -22.00
N THR A 108 -15.93 -2.82 -22.59
CA THR A 108 -14.50 -2.51 -22.79
C THR A 108 -14.25 -1.93 -24.18
N LEU A 109 -13.00 -1.49 -24.45
CA LEU A 109 -12.57 -1.06 -25.78
C LEU A 109 -12.77 -2.15 -26.84
N ASP A 110 -12.55 -3.42 -26.48
CA ASP A 110 -12.76 -4.59 -27.33
C ASP A 110 -14.23 -5.03 -27.42
N ARG A 111 -15.14 -4.22 -26.90
CA ARG A 111 -16.61 -4.51 -26.87
C ARG A 111 -16.97 -5.77 -26.09
N LYS A 112 -16.19 -6.13 -25.08
CA LYS A 112 -16.57 -7.17 -24.12
C LYS A 112 -17.46 -6.56 -23.05
N TYR A 113 -18.52 -7.27 -22.73
CA TYR A 113 -19.51 -6.86 -21.73
C TYR A 113 -19.31 -7.67 -20.46
N GLY A 114 -19.56 -7.06 -19.32
CA GLY A 114 -19.51 -7.73 -18.04
C GLY A 114 -20.08 -6.88 -16.91
N HIS A 115 -19.90 -7.36 -15.71
CA HIS A 115 -20.30 -6.68 -14.47
C HIS A 115 -19.09 -6.53 -13.57
N LEU A 116 -18.91 -5.34 -12.98
CA LEU A 116 -17.82 -5.02 -12.09
C LEU A 116 -18.28 -5.14 -10.64
N ASP A 117 -17.81 -6.17 -9.95
CA ASP A 117 -18.09 -6.36 -8.53
C ASP A 117 -16.99 -5.73 -7.68
N CYS A 118 -17.22 -4.50 -7.24
CA CYS A 118 -16.35 -3.76 -6.31
C CYS A 118 -17.04 -3.54 -4.95
N GLY A 119 -18.13 -4.25 -4.67
CA GLY A 119 -18.89 -4.10 -3.43
C GLY A 119 -19.32 -2.64 -3.18
N SER A 120 -19.12 -2.16 -1.96
CA SER A 120 -19.49 -0.78 -1.57
C SER A 120 -18.55 0.29 -2.12
N GLN A 121 -17.35 -0.07 -2.61
CA GLN A 121 -16.32 0.86 -3.09
C GLN A 121 -16.77 1.65 -4.33
N ILE A 122 -17.70 1.10 -5.14
CA ILE A 122 -18.21 1.76 -6.35
C ILE A 122 -19.28 2.83 -6.07
N ARG A 123 -19.85 2.84 -4.87
CA ARG A 123 -20.91 3.76 -4.50
C ARG A 123 -20.54 5.24 -4.61
N PRO A 124 -19.36 5.70 -4.12
CA PRO A 124 -18.97 7.10 -4.29
C PRO A 124 -18.90 7.52 -5.76
N LEU A 125 -18.47 6.63 -6.66
CA LEU A 125 -18.43 6.90 -8.11
C LEU A 125 -19.82 7.11 -8.69
N LEU A 126 -20.72 6.15 -8.48
CA LEU A 126 -22.01 6.12 -9.18
C LEU A 126 -23.05 7.05 -8.55
N GLN A 127 -23.08 7.12 -7.21
CA GLN A 127 -24.10 7.88 -6.47
C GLN A 127 -23.63 9.28 -6.09
N GLU A 128 -22.37 9.43 -5.65
CA GLU A 128 -21.85 10.69 -5.13
C GLU A 128 -21.05 11.48 -6.18
N LYS A 129 -20.85 10.89 -7.36
CA LYS A 129 -20.10 11.48 -8.49
C LYS A 129 -18.70 11.90 -8.12
N GLN A 130 -18.01 11.06 -7.33
CA GLN A 130 -16.62 11.27 -6.91
C GLN A 130 -15.67 10.37 -7.71
N ASN A 131 -14.46 10.84 -7.92
CA ASN A 131 -13.38 10.01 -8.43
C ASN A 131 -13.02 8.97 -7.36
N VAL A 132 -12.78 7.72 -7.80
CA VAL A 132 -12.49 6.63 -6.87
C VAL A 132 -11.31 5.78 -7.34
N VAL A 133 -10.67 5.13 -6.36
CA VAL A 133 -9.80 3.99 -6.57
C VAL A 133 -10.49 2.79 -5.94
N MET A 134 -10.63 1.70 -6.67
CA MET A 134 -11.34 0.50 -6.23
C MET A 134 -10.48 -0.73 -6.47
N ASP A 135 -10.77 -1.80 -5.74
CA ASP A 135 -10.25 -3.13 -6.02
C ASP A 135 -11.39 -4.06 -6.46
N THR A 136 -11.09 -4.95 -7.36
CA THR A 136 -12.01 -6.03 -7.73
C THR A 136 -11.28 -7.35 -7.81
N VAL A 137 -11.92 -8.39 -7.30
CA VAL A 137 -11.45 -9.76 -7.43
C VAL A 137 -12.04 -10.34 -8.71
N GLN A 138 -11.21 -10.49 -9.74
CA GLN A 138 -11.62 -11.29 -10.88
C GLN A 138 -11.65 -12.78 -10.50
N ARG A 139 -12.55 -13.56 -11.12
CA ARG A 139 -12.59 -15.01 -10.95
C ARG A 139 -11.22 -15.59 -11.29
N GLY A 140 -10.49 -16.07 -10.29
CA GLY A 140 -9.17 -16.67 -10.46
C GLY A 140 -8.02 -16.03 -9.68
N GLU A 141 -8.29 -15.31 -8.59
CA GLU A 141 -7.27 -14.69 -7.70
C GLU A 141 -6.49 -13.48 -8.28
N ASN A 142 -6.83 -12.97 -9.45
CA ASN A 142 -6.21 -11.76 -9.98
C ASN A 142 -6.96 -10.53 -9.46
N HIS A 143 -6.33 -9.81 -8.56
CA HIS A 143 -6.80 -8.50 -8.12
C HIS A 143 -6.48 -7.46 -9.18
N LEU A 144 -7.46 -6.60 -9.47
CA LEU A 144 -7.29 -5.42 -10.31
C LEU A 144 -7.53 -4.16 -9.49
N THR A 145 -6.60 -3.24 -9.54
CA THR A 145 -6.82 -1.89 -9.03
C THR A 145 -7.40 -1.03 -10.13
N ILE A 146 -8.54 -0.39 -9.86
CA ILE A 146 -9.34 0.36 -10.81
C ILE A 146 -9.35 1.83 -10.40
N PHE A 147 -8.96 2.69 -11.32
CA PHE A 147 -9.10 4.14 -11.21
C PHE A 147 -10.28 4.57 -12.05
N ALA A 148 -11.25 5.27 -11.45
CA ALA A 148 -12.47 5.64 -12.13
C ALA A 148 -12.89 7.08 -11.82
N ILE A 149 -13.53 7.70 -12.80
CA ILE A 149 -14.16 9.00 -12.69
C ILE A 149 -15.62 8.94 -13.12
N PRO A 150 -16.49 9.76 -12.56
CA PRO A 150 -17.84 9.92 -13.10
C PRO A 150 -17.77 10.61 -14.47
N ALA A 151 -18.68 10.23 -15.35
CA ALA A 151 -18.88 10.82 -16.65
C ALA A 151 -20.30 11.36 -16.81
N GLN A 152 -20.50 12.32 -17.71
CA GLN A 152 -21.86 12.63 -18.16
C GLN A 152 -22.41 11.43 -18.91
N LYS A 153 -23.73 11.16 -18.77
CA LYS A 153 -24.37 10.04 -19.44
C LYS A 153 -24.18 10.17 -20.96
N ASN A 154 -23.54 9.18 -21.54
CA ASN A 154 -23.22 9.10 -22.94
C ASN A 154 -23.33 7.64 -23.42
N PHE A 155 -23.00 7.39 -24.69
CA PHE A 155 -23.07 6.05 -25.28
C PHE A 155 -21.73 5.69 -25.92
N TYR A 156 -21.24 4.51 -25.60
CA TYR A 156 -20.11 3.90 -26.28
C TYR A 156 -20.59 2.67 -27.06
N TYR A 157 -20.57 2.74 -28.38
CA TYR A 157 -21.16 1.71 -29.28
C TYR A 157 -22.57 1.24 -28.89
N GLY A 158 -23.43 2.18 -28.49
CA GLY A 158 -24.80 1.90 -28.06
C GLY A 158 -24.97 1.47 -26.60
N PHE A 159 -23.88 1.26 -25.87
CA PHE A 159 -23.91 0.98 -24.44
C PHE A 159 -23.96 2.29 -23.64
N PRO A 160 -24.98 2.53 -22.81
CA PRO A 160 -25.06 3.73 -21.98
C PRO A 160 -24.05 3.66 -20.84
N TYR A 161 -23.25 4.72 -20.64
CA TYR A 161 -22.31 4.79 -19.52
C TYR A 161 -22.44 6.10 -18.75
N THR A 162 -22.03 6.09 -17.48
CA THR A 162 -22.04 7.21 -16.55
C THR A 162 -20.71 7.34 -15.78
N ALA A 163 -19.76 6.45 -16.07
CA ALA A 163 -18.40 6.52 -15.55
C ALA A 163 -17.41 5.88 -16.53
N VAL A 164 -16.16 6.34 -16.49
CA VAL A 164 -15.03 5.78 -17.25
C VAL A 164 -13.96 5.34 -16.28
N ALA A 165 -13.36 4.18 -16.54
CA ALA A 165 -12.36 3.61 -15.65
C ALA A 165 -11.24 2.90 -16.41
N VAL A 166 -10.08 2.80 -15.76
CA VAL A 166 -8.94 1.99 -16.20
C VAL A 166 -8.50 1.07 -15.07
N SER A 167 -7.96 -0.08 -15.41
CA SER A 167 -7.43 -1.02 -14.42
C SER A 167 -5.95 -1.34 -14.64
N TYR A 168 -5.29 -1.66 -13.53
CA TYR A 168 -4.01 -2.32 -13.50
C TYR A 168 -4.13 -3.68 -12.81
N ASP A 169 -3.43 -4.68 -13.30
CA ASP A 169 -3.11 -5.85 -12.49
C ASP A 169 -2.05 -5.51 -11.43
N ASN A 170 -1.93 -6.36 -10.41
CA ASN A 170 -1.01 -6.12 -9.30
C ASN A 170 0.45 -5.99 -9.73
N ALA A 171 0.89 -6.74 -10.75
CA ALA A 171 2.28 -6.69 -11.22
C ALA A 171 2.57 -5.38 -11.95
N SER A 172 1.66 -4.95 -12.81
CA SER A 172 1.74 -3.68 -13.54
C SER A 172 1.70 -2.49 -12.59
N LEU A 173 0.81 -2.52 -11.59
CA LEU A 173 0.71 -1.46 -10.58
C LEU A 173 1.96 -1.39 -9.69
N ALA A 174 2.45 -2.54 -9.21
CA ALA A 174 3.68 -2.60 -8.43
C ALA A 174 4.90 -2.06 -9.20
N LYS A 175 4.96 -2.32 -10.51
CA LYS A 175 5.98 -1.79 -11.41
C LYS A 175 5.83 -0.27 -11.61
N ALA A 176 4.60 0.20 -11.82
CA ALA A 176 4.30 1.64 -11.98
C ALA A 176 4.67 2.44 -10.73
N LEU A 177 4.46 1.89 -9.54
CA LEU A 177 4.82 2.49 -8.27
C LEU A 177 6.31 2.37 -7.93
N ASN A 178 7.10 1.66 -8.75
CA ASN A 178 8.55 1.46 -8.55
C ASN A 178 8.95 1.12 -7.09
N ILE A 179 8.15 0.27 -6.42
CA ILE A 179 8.35 -0.06 -5.01
C ILE A 179 9.54 -1.03 -4.88
N THR A 180 10.76 -0.52 -4.95
CA THR A 180 12.00 -1.29 -4.80
C THR A 180 12.74 -0.98 -3.49
N ALA A 181 12.01 -0.54 -2.46
CA ALA A 181 12.59 -0.19 -1.17
C ALA A 181 13.45 -1.35 -0.60
N PHE A 182 14.56 -0.98 0.05
CA PHE A 182 15.47 -1.91 0.73
C PHE A 182 16.06 -3.01 -0.16
N SER A 183 16.40 -2.70 -1.42
CA SER A 183 17.01 -3.66 -2.36
C SER A 183 16.15 -4.93 -2.55
N GLY A 184 14.84 -4.77 -2.59
CA GLY A 184 13.89 -5.88 -2.77
C GLY A 184 13.69 -6.77 -1.54
N LYS A 185 14.22 -6.38 -0.36
CA LYS A 185 14.03 -7.15 0.89
C LYS A 185 12.80 -6.73 1.69
N SER A 186 12.14 -5.64 1.30
CA SER A 186 10.87 -5.20 1.88
C SER A 186 9.70 -5.75 1.06
N ARG A 187 8.57 -5.91 1.73
CA ARG A 187 7.29 -6.18 1.09
C ARG A 187 6.38 -5.00 1.36
N CYS A 188 5.67 -4.57 0.34
CA CYS A 188 4.67 -3.52 0.46
C CYS A 188 3.30 -4.11 0.13
N TYR A 189 2.32 -3.71 0.91
CA TYR A 189 0.92 -4.08 0.76
C TYR A 189 0.08 -2.81 0.75
N MET A 190 -1.04 -2.83 0.04
CA MET A 190 -2.14 -1.92 0.27
C MET A 190 -3.29 -2.68 0.89
N LEU A 191 -3.80 -2.18 1.99
CA LEU A 191 -4.89 -2.79 2.76
C LEU A 191 -6.06 -1.82 2.80
N ASP A 192 -7.28 -2.36 2.85
CA ASP A 192 -8.45 -1.58 3.29
C ASP A 192 -8.51 -1.46 4.82
N GLY A 193 -9.47 -0.70 5.32
CA GLY A 193 -9.67 -0.50 6.76
C GLY A 193 -10.06 -1.77 7.54
N THR A 194 -10.33 -2.89 6.85
CA THR A 194 -10.61 -4.22 7.45
C THR A 194 -9.40 -5.15 7.43
N GLY A 195 -8.28 -4.70 6.83
CA GLY A 195 -7.06 -5.47 6.67
C GLY A 195 -7.08 -6.43 5.47
N HIS A 196 -8.06 -6.31 4.57
CA HIS A 196 -8.05 -7.06 3.32
C HIS A 196 -6.92 -6.55 2.42
N ILE A 197 -6.20 -7.48 1.77
CA ILE A 197 -5.06 -7.14 0.92
C ILE A 197 -5.57 -6.81 -0.49
N MET A 198 -5.48 -5.54 -0.84
CA MET A 198 -5.86 -4.99 -2.14
C MET A 198 -4.72 -5.14 -3.16
N LEU A 199 -3.49 -4.90 -2.73
CA LEU A 199 -2.28 -4.97 -3.53
C LEU A 199 -1.14 -5.57 -2.71
N SER A 200 -0.31 -6.38 -3.35
CA SER A 200 0.94 -6.88 -2.77
C SER A 200 2.07 -6.82 -3.80
N THR A 201 3.21 -6.28 -3.40
CA THR A 201 4.45 -6.34 -4.20
C THR A 201 5.22 -7.65 -3.98
N ALA A 202 4.74 -8.51 -3.07
CA ALA A 202 5.37 -9.80 -2.82
C ALA A 202 5.15 -10.73 -4.01
N SER A 203 6.24 -11.25 -4.57
CA SER A 203 6.18 -12.31 -5.59
C SER A 203 5.71 -13.65 -5.02
N ASP A 204 5.84 -13.83 -3.70
CA ASP A 204 5.38 -15.03 -3.01
C ASP A 204 3.90 -14.88 -2.67
N LYS A 205 3.14 -15.96 -2.83
CA LYS A 205 1.73 -15.99 -2.40
C LYS A 205 1.63 -15.57 -0.95
N VAL A 206 0.85 -14.51 -0.69
CA VAL A 206 0.53 -14.15 0.70
C VAL A 206 -0.32 -15.28 1.27
N PRO A 207 0.01 -15.82 2.44
CA PRO A 207 -0.69 -17.00 2.99
C PRO A 207 -2.17 -16.76 3.32
N SER A 208 -2.62 -15.51 3.25
CA SER A 208 -3.99 -15.10 3.59
C SER A 208 -4.41 -13.91 2.73
N THR A 209 -5.70 -13.81 2.40
CA THR A 209 -6.31 -12.63 1.77
C THR A 209 -6.50 -11.47 2.76
N ASN A 210 -6.38 -11.75 4.08
CA ASN A 210 -6.48 -10.77 5.14
C ASN A 210 -5.18 -10.69 5.93
N PHE A 211 -4.60 -9.49 5.99
CA PHE A 211 -3.31 -9.24 6.61
C PHE A 211 -3.33 -9.38 8.14
N LEU A 212 -4.46 -9.04 8.80
CA LEU A 212 -4.61 -9.22 10.25
C LEU A 212 -4.55 -10.71 10.62
N SER A 213 -5.24 -11.55 9.86
CA SER A 213 -5.20 -13.00 10.02
C SER A 213 -3.78 -13.55 9.80
N TYR A 214 -3.04 -13.01 8.83
CA TYR A 214 -1.63 -13.36 8.66
C TYR A 214 -0.79 -13.00 9.88
N LEU A 215 -0.96 -11.80 10.44
CA LEU A 215 -0.22 -11.38 11.63
C LEU A 215 -0.49 -12.30 12.83
N ASP A 216 -1.74 -12.64 13.09
CA ASP A 216 -2.13 -13.49 14.22
C ASP A 216 -1.56 -14.91 14.15
N HIS A 217 -1.49 -15.50 12.96
CA HIS A 217 -1.09 -16.89 12.82
C HIS A 217 0.41 -17.09 12.54
N HIS A 218 1.10 -16.09 12.03
CA HIS A 218 2.47 -16.24 11.50
C HIS A 218 3.50 -15.32 12.15
N THR A 219 3.11 -14.53 13.16
CA THR A 219 4.03 -13.60 13.81
C THR A 219 4.01 -13.72 15.33
N SER A 220 4.93 -13.00 15.98
CA SER A 220 5.02 -12.92 17.43
C SER A 220 4.14 -11.84 18.04
N LEU A 221 3.29 -11.19 17.26
CA LEU A 221 2.35 -10.20 17.81
C LEU A 221 1.31 -10.88 18.68
N SER A 222 1.00 -10.28 19.81
CA SER A 222 -0.12 -10.69 20.64
C SER A 222 -1.45 -10.24 20.00
N ALA A 223 -2.54 -10.91 20.35
CA ALA A 223 -3.88 -10.51 19.91
C ALA A 223 -4.18 -9.02 20.20
N GLY A 224 -3.73 -8.52 21.37
CA GLY A 224 -3.90 -7.10 21.73
C GLY A 224 -3.12 -6.13 20.84
N GLU A 225 -1.94 -6.51 20.33
CA GLU A 225 -1.16 -5.72 19.40
C GLU A 225 -1.78 -5.75 18.00
N THR A 226 -2.27 -6.89 17.52
CA THR A 226 -3.01 -7.01 16.28
C THR A 226 -4.31 -6.21 16.34
N ASP A 227 -5.05 -6.26 17.44
CA ASP A 227 -6.27 -5.46 17.66
C ASP A 227 -5.96 -3.95 17.65
N SER A 228 -4.82 -3.53 18.23
CA SER A 228 -4.39 -2.13 18.19
C SER A 228 -4.09 -1.68 16.77
N PHE A 229 -3.38 -2.51 16.01
CA PHE A 229 -3.11 -2.24 14.60
C PHE A 229 -4.41 -2.18 13.77
N ALA A 230 -5.36 -3.09 14.00
CA ALA A 230 -6.67 -3.06 13.34
C ALA A 230 -7.46 -1.77 13.63
N LYS A 231 -7.37 -1.26 14.87
CA LYS A 231 -7.96 0.05 15.23
C LYS A 231 -7.28 1.21 14.53
N ASP A 232 -5.95 1.17 14.40
CA ASP A 232 -5.18 2.19 13.69
C ASP A 232 -5.49 2.19 12.18
N LEU A 233 -5.65 1.01 11.55
CA LEU A 233 -6.10 0.91 10.15
C LEU A 233 -7.44 1.61 9.95
N LYS A 234 -8.45 1.29 10.77
CA LYS A 234 -9.79 1.92 10.72
C LYS A 234 -9.74 3.43 10.98
N ALA A 235 -8.86 3.86 11.88
CA ALA A 235 -8.70 5.27 12.23
C ALA A 235 -7.77 6.03 11.28
N LYS A 236 -7.22 5.36 10.25
CA LYS A 236 -6.26 5.90 9.27
C LYS A 236 -5.05 6.56 9.95
N LYS A 237 -4.53 5.92 11.00
CA LYS A 237 -3.33 6.38 11.70
C LYS A 237 -2.09 5.76 11.10
N ASP A 238 -0.98 6.48 11.19
CA ASP A 238 0.34 5.95 10.88
C ASP A 238 1.02 5.35 12.10
N GLY A 239 1.92 4.42 11.87
CA GLY A 239 2.69 3.82 12.97
C GLY A 239 3.78 2.88 12.51
N VAL A 240 4.59 2.45 13.50
CA VAL A 240 5.63 1.44 13.31
C VAL A 240 5.56 0.45 14.47
N ILE A 241 5.50 -0.84 14.15
CA ILE A 241 5.44 -1.94 15.10
C ILE A 241 6.66 -2.84 14.88
N LYS A 242 7.24 -3.36 15.98
CA LYS A 242 8.26 -4.41 15.92
C LYS A 242 7.60 -5.76 16.09
N TYR A 243 7.97 -6.73 15.26
CA TYR A 243 7.49 -8.09 15.42
C TYR A 243 8.53 -9.11 14.96
N ARG A 244 8.27 -10.39 15.17
CA ARG A 244 9.07 -11.50 14.62
C ARG A 244 8.17 -12.40 13.79
N ALA A 245 8.71 -12.85 12.66
CA ALA A 245 8.11 -13.90 11.86
C ALA A 245 9.19 -14.96 11.59
N ASN A 246 8.90 -16.23 11.89
CA ASN A 246 9.88 -17.34 11.78
C ASN A 246 11.23 -17.03 12.48
N GLY A 247 11.17 -16.39 13.66
CA GLY A 247 12.35 -16.02 14.44
C GLY A 247 13.12 -14.77 13.95
N ILE A 248 12.82 -14.27 12.76
CA ILE A 248 13.45 -13.08 12.17
C ILE A 248 12.75 -11.82 12.66
N PRO A 249 13.47 -10.80 13.16
CA PRO A 249 12.87 -9.54 13.57
C PRO A 249 12.57 -8.64 12.35
N TYR A 250 11.37 -8.06 12.35
CA TYR A 250 10.84 -7.14 11.34
C TYR A 250 10.35 -5.84 11.97
N TYR A 251 10.27 -4.82 11.13
CA TYR A 251 9.43 -3.65 11.32
C TYR A 251 8.19 -3.77 10.42
N LEU A 252 7.03 -3.46 10.97
CA LEU A 252 5.79 -3.20 10.27
C LEU A 252 5.58 -1.69 10.30
N ILE A 253 5.61 -1.03 9.16
CA ILE A 253 5.26 0.38 8.98
C ILE A 253 3.92 0.47 8.30
N TYR A 254 3.08 1.39 8.71
CA TYR A 254 1.78 1.63 8.09
C TYR A 254 1.43 3.12 8.10
N GLN A 255 0.77 3.55 7.03
CA GLN A 255 0.32 4.94 6.88
C GLN A 255 -0.82 5.03 5.85
N PRO A 256 -1.72 6.03 5.96
CA PRO A 256 -2.83 6.19 5.03
C PRO A 256 -2.34 6.55 3.63
N THR A 257 -3.04 6.08 2.59
CA THR A 257 -2.77 6.50 1.20
C THR A 257 -3.25 7.92 0.91
N GLY A 258 -4.21 8.41 1.68
CA GLY A 258 -4.98 9.63 1.38
C GLY A 258 -6.23 9.38 0.51
N PHE A 259 -6.44 8.16 0.03
CA PHE A 259 -7.59 7.78 -0.78
C PHE A 259 -8.45 6.76 -0.04
N GLN A 260 -9.75 7.03 0.04
CA GLN A 260 -10.73 6.18 0.73
C GLN A 260 -10.26 5.74 2.13
N ASP A 261 -10.31 4.44 2.44
CA ASP A 261 -9.81 3.83 3.66
C ASP A 261 -8.53 3.00 3.45
N TRP A 262 -7.84 3.21 2.33
CA TRP A 262 -6.66 2.45 1.98
C TRP A 262 -5.43 2.86 2.78
N MET A 263 -4.68 1.86 3.19
CA MET A 263 -3.44 1.99 3.96
C MET A 263 -2.28 1.34 3.21
N ILE A 264 -1.14 2.02 3.15
CA ILE A 264 0.13 1.43 2.73
C ILE A 264 0.73 0.74 3.95
N VAL A 265 1.11 -0.52 3.80
CA VAL A 265 1.72 -1.31 4.86
C VAL A 265 3.01 -1.93 4.35
N GLY A 266 4.10 -1.66 5.04
CA GLY A 266 5.41 -2.21 4.73
C GLY A 266 5.91 -3.18 5.76
N THR A 267 6.50 -4.29 5.33
CA THR A 267 7.21 -5.21 6.22
C THR A 267 8.68 -5.29 5.82
N VAL A 268 9.57 -4.93 6.75
CA VAL A 268 11.00 -4.80 6.48
C VAL A 268 11.81 -5.57 7.52
N PRO A 269 12.69 -6.51 7.12
CA PRO A 269 13.60 -7.14 8.06
C PRO A 269 14.46 -6.09 8.76
N LYS A 270 14.54 -6.15 10.10
CA LYS A 270 15.33 -5.20 10.89
C LYS A 270 16.78 -5.05 10.39
N LYS A 271 17.39 -6.15 9.93
CA LYS A 271 18.74 -6.15 9.39
C LYS A 271 18.85 -5.31 8.11
N ALA A 272 17.82 -5.26 7.28
CA ALA A 272 17.83 -4.49 6.02
C ALA A 272 17.77 -2.97 6.29
N VAL A 273 17.07 -2.55 7.34
CA VAL A 273 17.00 -1.13 7.74
C VAL A 273 18.37 -0.67 8.28
N ASN A 274 18.98 -1.49 9.15
CA ASN A 274 20.24 -1.12 9.81
C ASN A 274 21.44 -1.03 8.84
N THR A 275 21.41 -1.71 7.69
CA THR A 275 22.49 -1.63 6.70
C THR A 275 22.49 -0.33 5.91
N ASN A 276 21.37 0.39 5.88
CA ASN A 276 21.21 1.64 5.15
C ASN A 276 21.39 2.89 6.05
N ILE A 277 21.45 2.72 7.38
CA ILE A 277 21.81 3.79 8.30
C ILE A 277 23.34 3.87 8.31
N PRO A 278 23.96 5.03 8.02
CA PRO A 278 25.40 5.18 8.12
C PRO A 278 25.84 4.71 9.53
N GLN A 279 26.75 3.74 9.58
CA GLN A 279 27.27 3.25 10.84
C GLN A 279 27.93 4.45 11.55
N VAL A 280 27.31 4.91 12.62
CA VAL A 280 27.97 5.79 13.57
C VAL A 280 29.12 4.95 14.12
N GLN A 281 30.33 5.18 13.60
CA GLN A 281 31.53 4.61 14.18
C GLN A 281 31.60 5.14 15.61
N ILE A 282 31.29 4.28 16.57
CA ILE A 282 31.56 4.53 17.97
C ILE A 282 33.07 4.49 18.07
N VAL A 283 33.72 5.64 17.97
CA VAL A 283 35.11 5.80 18.35
C VAL A 283 35.14 5.68 19.87
N THR A 284 35.46 4.48 20.34
CA THR A 284 35.77 4.24 21.73
C THR A 284 37.11 4.92 21.97
N ILE A 285 37.10 6.05 22.69
CA ILE A 285 38.33 6.71 23.23
C ILE A 285 38.77 5.97 24.49
#